data_c52c78dc79fa75afc9ffb91479d0ab90
#
_entry.id   c52c78dc79fa75afc9ffb91479d0ab90
#
_cell.length_a   1.000
_cell.length_b   1.000
_cell.length_c   1.000
_cell.angle_alpha   90.00
_cell.angle_beta   90.00
_cell.angle_gamma   90.00
#
_symmetry.space_group_name_H-M   'P 1'
#
loop_
_entity.id
_entity.type
_entity.pdbx_description
1 polymer ?
#
loop_
_entity_poly.entity_id
_entity_poly.type
_entity_poly.pdbx_seq_one_letter_code
_entity_poly.pdbx_strand_id
1 'polypeptide(L)'
;KIYGKSGVNFDNIADAIANFERTLITPSRFDNFLNGDEKALTKEEQKGLKLFIDKGCVACHNGVNLGGNMQAFEVAGKYKFANLGDFKGDENGMVKTPTLRNVVETAPYFHNGAIWKLTDAIKEMGSVQLGIQISDKEAKSIETFLKSLTGTKPAVVYPQLPVSTEKTPKPEL
;
A
#
# COMPACT_ATOMS: atom_id res chain seq x y z
N LYS A 1 19.49 3.98 25.82
CA LYS A 1 19.33 3.02 26.94
C LYS A 1 18.17 2.04 26.74
N ILE A 2 17.34 2.24 25.68
CA ILE A 2 16.16 1.40 25.38
C ILE A 2 16.61 -0.04 25.09
N TYR A 3 17.64 -0.22 24.29
CA TYR A 3 18.17 -1.53 23.92
C TYR A 3 19.31 -2.04 24.83
N GLY A 4 19.53 -1.41 25.98
CA GLY A 4 20.48 -1.85 26.99
C GLY A 4 21.92 -2.02 26.46
N LYS A 5 22.53 -3.18 26.75
CA LYS A 5 23.91 -3.48 26.35
C LYS A 5 24.05 -3.83 24.86
N SER A 6 22.97 -4.21 24.17
CA SER A 6 23.02 -4.54 22.74
C SER A 6 23.27 -3.31 21.85
N GLY A 7 22.96 -2.12 22.37
CA GLY A 7 23.32 -0.86 21.74
C GLY A 7 22.69 -0.66 20.34
N VAL A 8 23.45 -0.01 19.46
CA VAL A 8 23.05 0.23 18.07
C VAL A 8 23.53 -0.93 17.21
N ASN A 9 22.61 -1.66 16.61
CA ASN A 9 22.85 -2.70 15.62
C ASN A 9 21.66 -2.74 14.64
N PHE A 10 21.78 -3.52 13.55
CA PHE A 10 20.77 -3.56 12.51
C PHE A 10 19.39 -3.96 13.05
N ASP A 11 19.32 -4.99 13.90
CA ASP A 11 18.03 -5.48 14.43
C ASP A 11 17.34 -4.44 15.32
N ASN A 12 18.10 -3.76 16.17
CA ASN A 12 17.56 -2.69 17.02
C ASN A 12 17.09 -1.47 16.24
N ILE A 13 17.77 -1.15 15.12
CA ILE A 13 17.34 -0.09 14.20
C ILE A 13 16.04 -0.50 13.50
N ALA A 14 15.99 -1.71 12.96
CA ALA A 14 14.81 -2.25 12.31
C ALA A 14 13.61 -2.31 13.27
N ASP A 15 13.82 -2.76 14.51
CA ASP A 15 12.78 -2.79 15.54
C ASP A 15 12.28 -1.38 15.89
N ALA A 16 13.18 -0.40 16.03
CA ALA A 16 12.78 0.99 16.32
C ALA A 16 11.91 1.58 15.19
N ILE A 17 12.30 1.34 13.92
CA ILE A 17 11.53 1.78 12.76
C ILE A 17 10.17 1.08 12.74
N ALA A 18 10.14 -0.25 12.91
CA ALA A 18 8.90 -1.02 12.92
C ALA A 18 7.94 -0.57 14.03
N ASN A 19 8.46 -0.26 15.23
CA ASN A 19 7.63 0.27 16.32
C ASN A 19 7.05 1.65 16.00
N PHE A 20 7.80 2.51 15.33
CA PHE A 20 7.28 3.79 14.86
C PHE A 20 6.20 3.59 13.78
N GLU A 21 6.44 2.75 12.78
CA GLU A 21 5.49 2.46 11.71
C GLU A 21 4.15 1.93 12.25
N ARG A 22 4.16 1.11 13.31
CA ARG A 22 2.93 0.64 13.97
C ARG A 22 2.08 1.75 14.58
N THR A 23 2.63 2.93 14.79
CA THR A 23 1.88 4.11 15.26
C THR A 23 1.20 4.88 14.12
N LEU A 24 1.56 4.59 12.87
CA LEU A 24 1.06 5.28 11.67
C LEU A 24 -0.25 4.66 11.15
N ILE A 25 -1.17 4.34 12.07
CA ILE A 25 -2.48 3.78 11.72
C ILE A 25 -3.37 4.89 11.18
N THR A 26 -4.03 4.60 10.05
CA THR A 26 -4.91 5.54 9.35
C THR A 26 -6.31 4.94 9.22
N PRO A 27 -7.15 4.96 10.26
CA PRO A 27 -8.52 4.47 10.18
C PRO A 27 -9.31 5.29 9.18
N SER A 28 -10.16 4.61 8.42
CA SER A 28 -10.94 5.18 7.32
C SER A 28 -12.44 4.89 7.48
N ARG A 29 -13.26 5.45 6.60
CA ARG A 29 -14.70 5.16 6.57
C ARG A 29 -14.99 3.69 6.25
N PHE A 30 -14.11 3.02 5.52
CA PHE A 30 -14.22 1.60 5.26
C PHE A 30 -14.12 0.76 6.55
N ASP A 31 -13.30 1.17 7.52
CA ASP A 31 -13.23 0.48 8.82
C ASP A 31 -14.54 0.60 9.59
N ASN A 32 -15.18 1.78 9.56
CA ASN A 32 -16.49 1.96 10.17
C ASN A 32 -17.54 1.06 9.50
N PHE A 33 -17.51 0.95 8.17
CA PHE A 33 -18.39 0.05 7.43
C PHE A 33 -18.18 -1.41 7.83
N LEU A 34 -16.94 -1.87 7.95
CA LEU A 34 -16.62 -3.22 8.42
C LEU A 34 -17.06 -3.48 9.86
N ASN A 35 -17.12 -2.44 10.68
CA ASN A 35 -17.61 -2.50 12.07
C ASN A 35 -19.14 -2.39 12.17
N GLY A 36 -19.88 -2.39 11.05
CA GLY A 36 -21.33 -2.47 11.00
C GLY A 36 -22.04 -1.14 10.74
N ASP A 37 -21.33 -0.03 10.50
CA ASP A 37 -21.96 1.22 10.05
C ASP A 37 -22.18 1.18 8.53
N GLU A 38 -23.32 0.64 8.11
CA GLU A 38 -23.71 0.54 6.69
C GLU A 38 -23.76 1.91 5.98
N LYS A 39 -23.89 3.02 6.73
CA LYS A 39 -23.94 4.37 6.18
C LYS A 39 -22.55 5.00 6.02
N ALA A 40 -21.50 4.37 6.52
CA ALA A 40 -20.14 4.86 6.39
C ALA A 40 -19.65 4.89 4.93
N LEU A 41 -20.23 4.05 4.05
CA LEU A 41 -20.00 4.09 2.62
C LEU A 41 -21.24 4.58 1.87
N THR A 42 -21.02 5.42 0.87
CA THR A 42 -22.08 5.80 -0.08
C THR A 42 -22.50 4.60 -0.93
N LYS A 43 -23.66 4.69 -1.57
CA LYS A 43 -24.14 3.64 -2.49
C LYS A 43 -23.18 3.41 -3.67
N GLU A 44 -22.54 4.46 -4.16
CA GLU A 44 -21.56 4.42 -5.23
C GLU A 44 -20.28 3.71 -4.78
N GLU A 45 -19.82 3.96 -3.56
CA GLU A 45 -18.68 3.25 -2.96
C GLU A 45 -18.98 1.77 -2.73
N GLN A 46 -20.20 1.45 -2.26
CA GLN A 46 -20.64 0.05 -2.11
C GLN A 46 -20.72 -0.69 -3.46
N LYS A 47 -21.17 0.00 -4.53
CA LYS A 47 -21.11 -0.56 -5.88
C LYS A 47 -19.69 -0.83 -6.35
N GLY A 48 -18.76 0.10 -6.06
CA GLY A 48 -17.35 -0.07 -6.34
C GLY A 48 -16.73 -1.24 -5.57
N LEU A 49 -17.07 -1.38 -4.28
CA LEU A 49 -16.67 -2.52 -3.45
C LEU A 49 -17.20 -3.84 -4.03
N LYS A 50 -18.47 -3.88 -4.43
CA LYS A 50 -19.05 -5.06 -5.07
C LYS A 50 -18.28 -5.43 -6.34
N LEU A 51 -17.98 -4.47 -7.21
CA LEU A 51 -17.17 -4.71 -8.41
C LEU A 51 -15.76 -5.20 -8.07
N PHE A 52 -15.12 -4.64 -7.06
CA PHE A 52 -13.81 -5.07 -6.58
C PHE A 52 -13.82 -6.54 -6.16
N ILE A 53 -14.88 -6.99 -5.49
CA ILE A 53 -15.09 -8.38 -5.10
C ILE A 53 -15.39 -9.25 -6.33
N ASP A 54 -16.39 -8.87 -7.12
CA ASP A 54 -16.87 -9.65 -8.27
C ASP A 54 -15.80 -9.86 -9.35
N LYS A 55 -14.90 -8.89 -9.52
CA LYS A 55 -13.77 -8.97 -10.46
C LYS A 55 -12.59 -9.78 -9.92
N GLY A 56 -12.63 -10.23 -8.66
CA GLY A 56 -11.60 -11.09 -8.07
C GLY A 56 -10.41 -10.36 -7.46
N CYS A 57 -10.44 -9.02 -7.34
CA CYS A 57 -9.35 -8.24 -6.77
C CYS A 57 -9.02 -8.65 -5.31
N VAL A 58 -10.05 -9.09 -4.57
CA VAL A 58 -9.92 -9.57 -3.18
C VAL A 58 -9.06 -10.80 -3.02
N ALA A 59 -8.78 -11.56 -4.08
CA ALA A 59 -7.93 -12.74 -4.01
C ALA A 59 -6.51 -12.39 -3.52
N CYS A 60 -5.99 -11.23 -3.95
CA CYS A 60 -4.68 -10.73 -3.56
C CYS A 60 -4.78 -9.54 -2.59
N HIS A 61 -5.74 -8.65 -2.80
CA HIS A 61 -5.97 -7.47 -1.96
C HIS A 61 -6.97 -7.78 -0.84
N ASN A 62 -6.52 -8.47 0.20
CA ASN A 62 -7.30 -8.88 1.36
C ASN A 62 -6.60 -8.55 2.68
N GLY A 63 -7.22 -8.92 3.81
CA GLY A 63 -6.71 -8.65 5.15
C GLY A 63 -6.82 -7.17 5.55
N VAL A 64 -6.28 -6.84 6.71
CA VAL A 64 -6.40 -5.50 7.34
C VAL A 64 -5.89 -4.38 6.44
N ASN A 65 -4.83 -4.64 5.68
CA ASN A 65 -4.20 -3.64 4.81
C ASN A 65 -4.68 -3.73 3.35
N LEU A 66 -5.58 -4.67 3.01
CA LEU A 66 -5.95 -4.97 1.63
C LEU A 66 -4.69 -5.16 0.76
N GLY A 67 -3.79 -6.02 1.22
CA GLY A 67 -2.49 -6.31 0.67
C GLY A 67 -1.48 -6.71 1.74
N GLY A 68 -0.22 -6.86 1.36
CA GLY A 68 0.89 -7.21 2.26
C GLY A 68 1.43 -8.62 2.06
N ASN A 69 0.70 -9.50 1.41
CA ASN A 69 1.14 -10.87 1.09
C ASN A 69 2.09 -10.87 -0.11
N MET A 70 2.94 -11.88 -0.19
CA MET A 70 3.77 -12.15 -1.36
C MET A 70 2.93 -12.89 -2.42
N GLN A 71 2.97 -12.42 -3.67
CA GLN A 71 2.22 -12.98 -4.79
C GLN A 71 3.06 -12.96 -6.06
N ALA A 72 2.80 -13.88 -6.98
CA ALA A 72 3.34 -13.78 -8.32
C ALA A 72 2.73 -12.57 -9.05
N PHE A 73 3.55 -11.90 -9.84
CA PHE A 73 3.11 -10.80 -10.70
C PHE A 73 3.20 -11.23 -12.18
N GLU A 74 2.43 -10.58 -13.04
CA GLU A 74 2.28 -10.97 -14.44
C GLU A 74 1.71 -12.39 -14.62
N VAL A 75 0.67 -12.74 -13.84
CA VAL A 75 0.10 -14.10 -13.85
C VAL A 75 -0.65 -14.39 -15.15
N ALA A 76 -1.45 -13.46 -15.64
CA ALA A 76 -2.32 -13.65 -16.81
C ALA A 76 -1.84 -12.92 -18.06
N GLY A 77 -1.04 -11.88 -17.91
CA GLY A 77 -0.53 -11.08 -19.02
C GLY A 77 0.78 -10.38 -18.69
N LYS A 78 1.35 -9.71 -19.68
CA LYS A 78 2.60 -8.96 -19.51
C LYS A 78 2.30 -7.51 -19.18
N TYR A 79 3.01 -6.99 -18.18
CA TYR A 79 2.96 -5.58 -17.83
C TYR A 79 3.64 -4.75 -18.92
N LYS A 80 2.90 -3.81 -19.51
CA LYS A 80 3.40 -3.03 -20.67
C LYS A 80 4.63 -2.18 -20.39
N PHE A 81 4.95 -1.90 -19.13
CA PHE A 81 6.13 -1.15 -18.70
C PHE A 81 7.15 -2.01 -17.95
N ALA A 82 7.13 -3.33 -18.11
CA ALA A 82 8.01 -4.26 -17.42
C ALA A 82 9.51 -4.03 -17.71
N ASN A 83 9.82 -3.34 -18.81
CA ASN A 83 11.18 -2.98 -19.20
C ASN A 83 11.71 -1.70 -18.52
N LEU A 84 10.89 -1.01 -17.73
CA LEU A 84 11.30 0.15 -16.95
C LEU A 84 11.74 -0.27 -15.56
N GLY A 85 13.03 -0.05 -15.27
CA GLY A 85 13.66 -0.50 -14.03
C GLY A 85 14.07 -1.98 -14.07
N ASP A 86 14.66 -2.43 -13.00
CA ASP A 86 15.27 -3.76 -12.87
C ASP A 86 14.63 -4.64 -11.79
N PHE A 87 13.58 -4.16 -11.13
CA PHE A 87 12.88 -4.92 -10.09
C PHE A 87 12.16 -6.15 -10.67
N LYS A 88 12.50 -7.33 -10.15
CA LYS A 88 11.96 -8.63 -10.61
C LYS A 88 11.29 -9.45 -9.51
N GLY A 89 11.06 -8.85 -8.36
CA GLY A 89 10.57 -9.56 -7.17
C GLY A 89 11.72 -10.17 -6.34
N ASP A 90 11.36 -11.10 -5.46
CA ASP A 90 12.32 -11.87 -4.69
C ASP A 90 12.98 -12.97 -5.55
N GLU A 91 13.76 -13.85 -4.94
CA GLU A 91 14.44 -14.98 -5.60
C GLU A 91 13.48 -15.94 -6.31
N ASN A 92 12.19 -15.97 -5.93
CA ASN A 92 11.14 -16.78 -6.53
C ASN A 92 10.28 -15.96 -7.52
N GLY A 93 10.63 -14.70 -7.79
CA GLY A 93 9.84 -13.81 -8.63
C GLY A 93 8.56 -13.30 -7.98
N MET A 94 8.42 -13.46 -6.65
CA MET A 94 7.26 -12.99 -5.91
C MET A 94 7.40 -11.52 -5.56
N VAL A 95 6.29 -10.79 -5.60
CA VAL A 95 6.24 -9.38 -5.20
C VAL A 95 5.27 -9.19 -4.05
N LYS A 96 5.56 -8.23 -3.19
CA LYS A 96 4.60 -7.85 -2.15
C LYS A 96 3.42 -7.16 -2.78
N THR A 97 2.21 -7.72 -2.58
CA THR A 97 0.96 -7.06 -2.94
C THR A 97 0.88 -5.74 -2.18
N PRO A 98 0.85 -4.58 -2.87
CA PRO A 98 0.83 -3.30 -2.19
C PRO A 98 -0.48 -3.11 -1.42
N THR A 99 -0.40 -2.43 -0.28
CA THR A 99 -1.60 -2.02 0.46
C THR A 99 -2.46 -1.09 -0.39
N LEU A 100 -3.78 -1.25 -0.31
CA LEU A 100 -4.72 -0.32 -0.95
C LEU A 100 -5.20 0.78 0.00
N ARG A 101 -4.87 0.72 1.29
CA ARG A 101 -5.13 1.84 2.19
C ARG A 101 -4.36 3.07 1.74
N ASN A 102 -5.06 4.19 1.65
CA ASN A 102 -4.53 5.47 1.17
C ASN A 102 -4.01 5.45 -0.29
N VAL A 103 -4.38 4.44 -1.10
CA VAL A 103 -3.85 4.26 -2.45
C VAL A 103 -4.06 5.48 -3.36
N VAL A 104 -5.12 6.26 -3.15
CA VAL A 104 -5.38 7.48 -3.93
C VAL A 104 -4.37 8.61 -3.68
N GLU A 105 -3.62 8.52 -2.57
CA GLU A 105 -2.60 9.50 -2.16
C GLU A 105 -1.19 9.10 -2.61
N THR A 106 -1.02 7.90 -3.20
CA THR A 106 0.30 7.29 -3.41
C THR A 106 0.70 7.11 -4.88
N ALA A 107 0.13 7.93 -5.78
CA ALA A 107 0.62 7.99 -7.16
C ALA A 107 2.10 8.45 -7.20
N PRO A 108 2.89 7.98 -8.18
CA PRO A 108 2.55 7.05 -9.26
C PRO A 108 2.49 5.56 -8.83
N TYR A 109 1.82 4.73 -9.64
CA TYR A 109 1.50 3.34 -9.34
C TYR A 109 2.45 2.35 -9.99
N PHE A 110 2.41 1.10 -9.52
CA PHE A 110 3.32 -0.01 -9.80
C PHE A 110 4.74 0.21 -9.26
N HIS A 111 5.56 -0.83 -9.31
CA HIS A 111 6.93 -0.83 -8.78
C HIS A 111 7.85 0.21 -9.42
N ASN A 112 7.57 0.58 -10.67
CA ASN A 112 8.38 1.55 -11.43
C ASN A 112 7.72 2.93 -11.57
N GLY A 113 6.55 3.15 -10.98
CA GLY A 113 5.86 4.43 -11.03
C GLY A 113 5.40 4.86 -12.43
N ALA A 114 5.24 3.94 -13.37
CA ALA A 114 4.94 4.28 -14.77
C ALA A 114 3.49 4.73 -15.00
N ILE A 115 2.58 4.51 -14.06
CA ILE A 115 1.16 4.85 -14.20
C ILE A 115 0.74 5.87 -13.14
N TRP A 116 0.24 7.00 -13.60
CA TRP A 116 -0.15 8.12 -12.75
C TRP A 116 -1.63 8.14 -12.37
N LYS A 117 -2.50 7.60 -13.22
CA LYS A 117 -3.94 7.59 -12.96
C LYS A 117 -4.35 6.26 -12.31
N LEU A 118 -5.07 6.33 -11.20
CA LEU A 118 -5.54 5.14 -10.49
C LEU A 118 -6.45 4.27 -11.35
N THR A 119 -7.32 4.89 -12.16
CA THR A 119 -8.18 4.15 -13.11
C THR A 119 -7.37 3.36 -14.15
N ASP A 120 -6.24 3.89 -14.61
CA ASP A 120 -5.37 3.19 -15.54
C ASP A 120 -4.62 2.05 -14.84
N ALA A 121 -4.21 2.25 -13.58
CA ALA A 121 -3.62 1.20 -12.76
C ALA A 121 -4.60 0.05 -12.48
N ILE A 122 -5.88 0.36 -12.23
CA ILE A 122 -6.94 -0.65 -12.05
C ILE A 122 -7.13 -1.48 -13.34
N LYS A 123 -7.20 -0.81 -14.50
CA LYS A 123 -7.34 -1.50 -15.79
C LYS A 123 -6.13 -2.38 -16.10
N GLU A 124 -4.93 -1.86 -15.89
CA GLU A 124 -3.68 -2.60 -16.09
C GLU A 124 -3.61 -3.83 -15.17
N MET A 125 -3.94 -3.67 -13.87
CA MET A 125 -3.96 -4.79 -12.92
C MET A 125 -4.97 -5.86 -13.33
N GLY A 126 -6.16 -5.48 -13.80
CA GLY A 126 -7.14 -6.41 -14.34
C GLY A 126 -6.60 -7.24 -15.50
N SER A 127 -5.89 -6.60 -16.43
CA SER A 127 -5.29 -7.26 -17.59
C SER A 127 -4.13 -8.17 -17.22
N VAL A 128 -3.17 -7.65 -16.43
CA VAL A 128 -1.90 -8.33 -16.15
C VAL A 128 -2.08 -9.46 -15.14
N GLN A 129 -2.89 -9.24 -14.12
CA GLN A 129 -3.00 -10.18 -13.00
C GLN A 129 -4.19 -11.14 -13.14
N LEU A 130 -5.30 -10.68 -13.69
CA LEU A 130 -6.56 -11.43 -13.75
C LEU A 130 -6.95 -11.85 -15.18
N GLY A 131 -6.29 -11.33 -16.21
CA GLY A 131 -6.62 -11.62 -17.62
C GLY A 131 -7.98 -11.07 -18.06
N ILE A 132 -8.50 -10.04 -17.37
CA ILE A 132 -9.81 -9.45 -17.65
C ILE A 132 -9.68 -8.02 -18.14
N GLN A 133 -10.65 -7.62 -18.98
CA GLN A 133 -10.81 -6.22 -19.35
C GLN A 133 -11.72 -5.51 -18.37
N ILE A 134 -11.25 -4.39 -17.83
CA ILE A 134 -12.02 -3.49 -16.98
C ILE A 134 -12.32 -2.23 -17.77
N SER A 135 -13.60 -1.93 -17.97
CA SER A 135 -14.05 -0.72 -18.66
C SER A 135 -13.77 0.54 -17.86
N ASP A 136 -13.76 1.70 -18.51
CA ASP A 136 -13.56 2.98 -17.83
C ASP A 136 -14.61 3.24 -16.74
N LYS A 137 -15.85 2.83 -16.98
CA LYS A 137 -16.94 2.95 -16.01
C LYS A 137 -16.70 2.07 -14.78
N GLU A 138 -16.26 0.83 -14.97
CA GLU A 138 -15.96 -0.09 -13.87
C GLU A 138 -14.72 0.38 -13.11
N ALA A 139 -13.65 0.79 -13.81
CA ALA A 139 -12.46 1.34 -13.17
C ALA A 139 -12.78 2.57 -12.32
N LYS A 140 -13.67 3.45 -12.81
CA LYS A 140 -14.12 4.62 -12.07
C LYS A 140 -14.95 4.25 -10.83
N SER A 141 -15.77 3.22 -10.93
CA SER A 141 -16.55 2.73 -9.80
C SER A 141 -15.65 2.11 -8.72
N ILE A 142 -14.66 1.31 -9.13
CA ILE A 142 -13.66 0.74 -8.22
C ILE A 142 -12.82 1.85 -7.58
N GLU A 143 -12.36 2.84 -8.35
CA GLU A 143 -11.66 4.03 -7.82
C GLU A 143 -12.49 4.74 -6.74
N THR A 144 -13.81 4.86 -6.95
CA THR A 144 -14.72 5.48 -5.99
C THR A 144 -14.72 4.72 -4.66
N PHE A 145 -14.76 3.38 -4.70
CA PHE A 145 -14.57 2.56 -3.50
C PHE A 145 -13.19 2.79 -2.86
N LEU A 146 -12.11 2.75 -3.64
CA LEU A 146 -10.74 2.91 -3.12
C LEU A 146 -10.53 4.25 -2.40
N LYS A 147 -11.26 5.30 -2.75
CA LYS A 147 -11.27 6.58 -2.01
C LYS A 147 -11.75 6.44 -0.57
N SER A 148 -12.65 5.49 -0.28
CA SER A 148 -13.14 5.24 1.07
C SER A 148 -12.07 4.63 1.99
N LEU A 149 -10.96 4.14 1.42
CA LEU A 149 -9.81 3.58 2.12
C LEU A 149 -8.81 4.67 2.58
N THR A 150 -9.04 5.92 2.22
CA THR A 150 -8.22 7.05 2.69
C THR A 150 -8.57 7.35 4.13
N GLY A 151 -7.59 7.21 5.00
CA GLY A 151 -7.75 7.38 6.44
C GLY A 151 -7.30 8.75 6.94
N THR A 152 -7.62 9.02 8.19
CA THR A 152 -7.14 10.21 8.89
C THR A 152 -5.67 10.04 9.22
N LYS A 153 -4.84 11.01 8.83
CA LYS A 153 -3.40 10.99 9.14
C LYS A 153 -3.20 11.12 10.65
N PRO A 154 -2.34 10.28 11.26
CA PRO A 154 -2.03 10.39 12.67
C PRO A 154 -1.27 11.69 12.95
N ALA A 155 -1.48 12.25 14.14
CA ALA A 155 -0.65 13.35 14.62
C ALA A 155 0.71 12.79 15.03
N VAL A 156 1.76 13.16 14.29
CA VAL A 156 3.13 12.75 14.59
C VAL A 156 3.82 13.86 15.39
N VAL A 157 4.25 13.52 16.60
CA VAL A 157 5.09 14.42 17.40
C VAL A 157 6.55 14.06 17.14
N TYR A 158 7.28 14.98 16.51
CA TYR A 158 8.71 14.78 16.25
C TYR A 158 9.51 14.97 17.54
N PRO A 159 10.32 13.98 17.96
CA PRO A 159 11.17 14.14 19.13
C PRO A 159 12.25 15.17 18.86
N GLN A 160 12.63 15.92 19.90
CA GLN A 160 13.84 16.73 19.84
C GLN A 160 15.06 15.82 19.91
N LEU A 161 15.91 15.86 18.92
CA LEU A 161 17.15 15.11 18.92
C LEU A 161 18.14 15.74 19.91
N PRO A 162 18.97 14.92 20.59
CA PRO A 162 20.05 15.45 21.42
C PRO A 162 20.98 16.37 20.60
N VAL A 163 21.44 17.42 21.22
CA VAL A 163 22.42 18.33 20.60
C VAL A 163 23.70 17.55 20.32
N SER A 164 24.24 17.68 19.12
CA SER A 164 25.54 17.12 18.78
C SER A 164 26.64 17.74 19.63
N THR A 165 27.54 16.91 20.13
CA THR A 165 28.73 17.31 20.88
C THR A 165 29.98 17.00 20.09
N GLU A 166 31.14 17.41 20.59
CA GLU A 166 32.44 17.05 19.99
C GLU A 166 32.70 15.53 19.93
N LYS A 167 32.01 14.77 20.83
CA LYS A 167 32.07 13.30 20.89
C LYS A 167 31.02 12.61 20.00
N THR A 168 30.17 13.36 19.33
CA THR A 168 29.20 12.78 18.42
C THR A 168 29.90 12.31 17.15
N PRO A 169 29.83 11.01 16.78
CA PRO A 169 30.41 10.52 15.56
C PRO A 169 29.93 11.30 14.35
N LYS A 170 30.83 11.67 13.48
CA LYS A 170 30.50 12.28 12.19
C LYS A 170 30.39 11.19 11.13
N PRO A 171 29.46 11.28 10.16
CA PRO A 171 29.41 10.35 9.07
C PRO A 171 30.72 10.45 8.25
N GLU A 172 31.28 9.30 7.89
CA GLU A 172 32.32 9.21 6.89
C GLU A 172 31.63 9.30 5.51
N LEU A 173 31.93 10.38 4.77
CA LEU A 173 31.39 10.65 3.42
C LEU A 173 32.36 10.16 2.37
#